data_33a0f3738fb80444d0bd56fe26428f51
#
_entry.id   33a0f3738fb80444d0bd56fe26428f51
#
_cell.length_a   1.000
_cell.length_b   1.000
_cell.length_c   1.000
_cell.angle_alpha   90.00
_cell.angle_beta   90.00
_cell.angle_gamma   90.00
#
_symmetry.space_group_name_H-M   'P 1'
#
loop_
_entity.id
_entity.type
_entity.pdbx_description
1 polymer ?
#
loop_
_entity_poly.entity_id
_entity_poly.type
_entity_poly.pdbx_seq_one_letter_code
_entity_poly.pdbx_strand_id
1 'polypeptide(L)'
;MSKTPIQLSDHFTCRKLICFTLPSITMIIFTAIYGVVDGFFVSNYAGKTPFAAVNLIIPVLLILGSVGFMFGTGGGALIAKTMGQGDHQRANNIFSLIVYASAACGVVLAALGFLILRPAAVLMGAEGELLEQALIYGRINLIALPFYVLQYEFQCLFATAEKPRLGLFVTVAAGVANMVLDALFVGVFSWGAAGAAAATAISQCIGGVAPLVYFARPNSSLLRLGKCRMDLRALGKTCSNGSSEFMSNVSMSLVSMLYNVQLMKYAGEDGISAYGVLMYVSMVFQAIFVGYSVGVAPIESYHLGAENHRELRGLLRRSLGLLAVCAACMFAAGQVLAAPLSRLYVGYDPGLFEMTSHAFGIFSFSFLFSGFAIYGSSFFTALNDGLTSAIIAFLRTLVFQVGAVLTFPLLWKLDGIWLSIVAAEVMAVITTAIFLLAKRMR
;
A
#
# COMPACT_ATOMS: atom_id res chain seq x y z
N MET A 1 -19.02 6.03 -30.27
CA MET A 1 -19.58 6.69 -29.08
C MET A 1 -18.44 7.14 -28.19
N SER A 2 -18.09 8.44 -28.20
CA SER A 2 -17.11 9.02 -27.27
C SER A 2 -17.72 8.95 -25.85
N LYS A 3 -17.20 8.05 -25.03
CA LYS A 3 -17.58 8.00 -23.63
C LYS A 3 -17.02 9.28 -22.98
N THR A 4 -17.90 10.20 -22.59
CA THR A 4 -17.52 11.34 -21.74
C THR A 4 -16.69 10.81 -20.56
N PRO A 5 -15.56 11.44 -20.21
CA PRO A 5 -14.75 11.03 -19.07
C PRO A 5 -15.61 11.12 -17.80
N ILE A 6 -15.47 10.13 -16.92
CA ILE A 6 -16.16 10.12 -15.63
C ILE A 6 -15.54 11.20 -14.75
N GLN A 7 -16.37 12.08 -14.21
CA GLN A 7 -15.97 13.19 -13.33
C GLN A 7 -16.31 12.87 -11.86
N LEU A 8 -15.58 13.47 -10.92
CA LEU A 8 -15.86 13.30 -9.48
C LEU A 8 -17.25 13.83 -9.08
N SER A 9 -17.77 14.82 -9.81
CA SER A 9 -19.10 15.43 -9.60
C SER A 9 -20.28 14.57 -10.04
N ASP A 10 -20.03 13.49 -10.76
CA ASP A 10 -21.07 12.65 -11.34
C ASP A 10 -21.87 11.87 -10.28
N HIS A 11 -23.09 11.47 -10.62
CA HIS A 11 -23.80 10.45 -9.86
C HIS A 11 -23.19 9.07 -10.17
N PHE A 12 -22.81 8.31 -9.13
CA PHE A 12 -22.13 7.02 -9.26
C PHE A 12 -23.08 5.85 -9.02
N THR A 13 -23.45 5.15 -10.10
CA THR A 13 -24.00 3.78 -10.00
C THR A 13 -22.89 2.77 -9.67
N CYS A 14 -23.22 1.56 -9.22
CA CYS A 14 -22.21 0.50 -8.97
C CYS A 14 -21.32 0.26 -10.19
N ARG A 15 -21.90 0.21 -11.40
CA ARG A 15 -21.15 0.03 -12.65
C ARG A 15 -20.16 1.17 -12.91
N LYS A 16 -20.60 2.41 -12.71
CA LYS A 16 -19.76 3.60 -12.93
C LYS A 16 -18.64 3.67 -11.90
N LEU A 17 -18.94 3.31 -10.65
CA LEU A 17 -17.99 3.24 -9.55
C LEU A 17 -16.87 2.21 -9.85
N ILE A 18 -17.23 0.99 -10.26
CA ILE A 18 -16.28 -0.03 -10.68
C ILE A 18 -15.45 0.46 -11.87
N CYS A 19 -16.06 1.03 -12.90
CA CYS A 19 -15.34 1.54 -14.07
C CYS A 19 -14.32 2.64 -13.74
N PHE A 20 -14.59 3.45 -12.71
CA PHE A 20 -13.69 4.51 -12.26
C PHE A 20 -12.55 3.97 -11.38
N THR A 21 -12.86 3.02 -10.48
CA THR A 21 -11.88 2.47 -9.51
C THR A 21 -11.03 1.35 -10.10
N LEU A 22 -11.50 0.64 -11.13
CA LEU A 22 -10.80 -0.49 -11.75
C LEU A 22 -9.35 -0.16 -12.17
N PRO A 23 -9.03 0.99 -12.80
CA PRO A 23 -7.64 1.33 -13.09
C PRO A 23 -6.78 1.45 -11.84
N SER A 24 -7.29 2.02 -10.74
CA SER A 24 -6.57 2.12 -9.46
C SER A 24 -6.36 0.74 -8.84
N ILE A 25 -7.36 -0.14 -8.88
CA ILE A 25 -7.24 -1.53 -8.42
C ILE A 25 -6.14 -2.25 -9.23
N THR A 26 -6.21 -2.18 -10.56
CA THR A 26 -5.23 -2.83 -11.44
C THR A 26 -3.83 -2.27 -11.22
N MET A 27 -3.70 -0.97 -10.96
CA MET A 27 -2.43 -0.31 -10.66
C MET A 27 -1.79 -0.87 -9.37
N ILE A 28 -2.55 -1.00 -8.29
CA ILE A 28 -2.02 -1.53 -7.01
C ILE A 28 -1.71 -3.02 -7.11
N ILE A 29 -2.55 -3.82 -7.80
CA ILE A 29 -2.26 -5.24 -8.08
C ILE A 29 -0.96 -5.37 -8.88
N PHE A 30 -0.79 -4.57 -9.93
CA PHE A 30 0.41 -4.62 -10.75
C PHE A 30 1.66 -4.22 -9.96
N THR A 31 1.55 -3.23 -9.06
CA THR A 31 2.62 -2.85 -8.13
C THR A 31 3.02 -4.03 -7.23
N ALA A 32 2.05 -4.79 -6.71
CA ALA A 32 2.32 -5.99 -5.92
C ALA A 32 3.03 -7.07 -6.74
N ILE A 33 2.58 -7.31 -7.97
CA ILE A 33 3.14 -8.35 -8.85
C ILE A 33 4.58 -8.03 -9.24
N TYR A 34 4.89 -6.81 -9.68
CA TYR A 34 6.26 -6.51 -10.10
C TYR A 34 7.25 -6.57 -8.92
N GLY A 35 6.82 -6.26 -7.70
CA GLY A 35 7.64 -6.45 -6.50
C GLY A 35 7.98 -7.93 -6.24
N VAL A 36 7.06 -8.85 -6.52
CA VAL A 36 7.32 -10.30 -6.46
C VAL A 36 8.31 -10.72 -7.55
N VAL A 37 8.19 -10.18 -8.76
CA VAL A 37 9.10 -10.46 -9.88
C VAL A 37 10.52 -9.96 -9.60
N ASP A 38 10.67 -8.75 -9.02
CA ASP A 38 11.97 -8.22 -8.56
C ASP A 38 12.63 -9.19 -7.57
N GLY A 39 11.88 -9.61 -6.54
CA GLY A 39 12.36 -10.62 -5.58
C GLY A 39 12.77 -11.95 -6.25
N PHE A 40 12.06 -12.39 -7.29
CA PHE A 40 12.41 -13.59 -8.06
C PHE A 40 13.77 -13.43 -8.78
N PHE A 41 14.00 -12.31 -9.45
CA PHE A 41 15.30 -12.08 -10.11
C PHE A 41 16.44 -12.03 -9.10
N VAL A 42 16.30 -11.32 -8.00
CA VAL A 42 17.34 -11.24 -6.97
C VAL A 42 17.63 -12.60 -6.36
N SER A 43 16.61 -13.38 -6.02
CA SER A 43 16.80 -14.69 -5.36
C SER A 43 17.49 -15.72 -6.28
N ASN A 44 17.15 -15.72 -7.58
CA ASN A 44 17.63 -16.75 -8.51
C ASN A 44 18.95 -16.39 -9.19
N TYR A 45 19.25 -15.10 -9.37
CA TYR A 45 20.40 -14.66 -10.18
C TYR A 45 21.44 -13.86 -9.38
N ALA A 46 21.08 -13.19 -8.29
CA ALA A 46 22.05 -12.44 -7.49
C ALA A 46 22.74 -13.28 -6.40
N GLY A 47 22.11 -14.38 -5.97
CA GLY A 47 22.62 -15.26 -4.93
C GLY A 47 22.04 -15.00 -3.53
N LYS A 48 22.40 -15.86 -2.57
CA LYS A 48 21.82 -15.85 -1.21
C LYS A 48 22.10 -14.57 -0.44
N THR A 49 23.35 -14.12 -0.42
CA THR A 49 23.78 -12.95 0.37
C THR A 49 23.14 -11.66 -0.14
N PRO A 50 23.16 -11.34 -1.46
CA PRO A 50 22.41 -10.19 -2.00
C PRO A 50 20.93 -10.26 -1.73
N PHE A 51 20.29 -11.43 -1.88
CA PHE A 51 18.85 -11.60 -1.59
C PHE A 51 18.53 -11.33 -0.11
N ALA A 52 19.33 -11.84 0.80
CA ALA A 52 19.19 -11.56 2.23
C ALA A 52 19.37 -10.07 2.54
N ALA A 53 20.36 -9.41 1.90
CA ALA A 53 20.61 -7.99 2.05
C ALA A 53 19.44 -7.12 1.59
N VAL A 54 18.87 -7.46 0.43
CA VAL A 54 17.66 -6.77 -0.10
C VAL A 54 16.49 -6.89 0.87
N ASN A 55 16.17 -8.12 1.32
CA ASN A 55 15.07 -8.37 2.26
C ASN A 55 15.26 -7.66 3.61
N LEU A 56 16.50 -7.50 4.05
CA LEU A 56 16.82 -6.80 5.29
C LEU A 56 16.56 -5.29 5.18
N ILE A 57 16.83 -4.67 4.03
CA ILE A 57 16.72 -3.22 3.82
C ILE A 57 15.32 -2.80 3.36
N ILE A 58 14.57 -3.64 2.65
CA ILE A 58 13.23 -3.33 2.15
C ILE A 58 12.31 -2.71 3.23
N PRO A 59 12.19 -3.24 4.47
CA PRO A 59 11.32 -2.65 5.48
C PRO A 59 11.67 -1.18 5.82
N VAL A 60 12.96 -0.85 5.85
CA VAL A 60 13.43 0.52 6.10
C VAL A 60 12.98 1.44 4.96
N LEU A 61 13.17 1.01 3.71
CA LEU A 61 12.78 1.79 2.53
C LEU A 61 11.27 1.94 2.43
N LEU A 62 10.49 0.89 2.78
CA LEU A 62 9.03 0.95 2.81
C LEU A 62 8.52 1.97 3.85
N ILE A 63 9.12 2.00 5.04
CA ILE A 63 8.76 3.00 6.07
C ILE A 63 9.04 4.41 5.55
N LEU A 64 10.21 4.66 4.97
CA LEU A 64 10.57 5.96 4.43
C LEU A 64 9.69 6.35 3.24
N GLY A 65 9.42 5.42 2.32
CA GLY A 65 8.58 5.63 1.14
C GLY A 65 7.09 5.81 1.46
N SER A 66 6.61 5.24 2.59
CA SER A 66 5.20 5.35 3.00
C SER A 66 4.75 6.78 3.28
N VAL A 67 5.69 7.71 3.47
CA VAL A 67 5.41 9.15 3.51
C VAL A 67 4.74 9.62 2.21
N GLY A 68 5.06 9.02 1.06
CA GLY A 68 4.39 9.30 -0.21
C GLY A 68 2.90 8.94 -0.17
N PHE A 69 2.53 7.79 0.41
CA PHE A 69 1.13 7.44 0.63
C PHE A 69 0.43 8.41 1.59
N MET A 70 1.11 8.83 2.66
CA MET A 70 0.58 9.82 3.60
C MET A 70 0.23 11.13 2.89
N PHE A 71 1.12 11.67 2.08
CA PHE A 71 0.86 12.88 1.30
C PHE A 71 -0.21 12.64 0.22
N GLY A 72 -0.18 11.50 -0.46
CA GLY A 72 -1.09 11.15 -1.55
C GLY A 72 -2.53 10.97 -1.08
N THR A 73 -2.78 10.16 -0.06
CA THR A 73 -4.14 9.89 0.46
C THR A 73 -4.69 11.09 1.23
N GLY A 74 -3.91 11.63 2.18
CA GLY A 74 -4.34 12.76 2.99
C GLY A 74 -4.49 14.04 2.18
N GLY A 75 -3.57 14.29 1.25
CA GLY A 75 -3.61 15.43 0.34
C GLY A 75 -4.69 15.29 -0.72
N GLY A 76 -4.83 14.10 -1.31
CA GLY A 76 -5.88 13.80 -2.28
C GLY A 76 -7.28 14.06 -1.72
N ALA A 77 -7.53 13.64 -0.47
CA ALA A 77 -8.78 13.92 0.22
C ALA A 77 -9.02 15.43 0.42
N LEU A 78 -7.99 16.19 0.82
CA LEU A 78 -8.12 17.62 1.02
C LEU A 78 -8.35 18.37 -0.30
N ILE A 79 -7.62 18.00 -1.36
CA ILE A 79 -7.77 18.58 -2.71
C ILE A 79 -9.17 18.30 -3.24
N ALA A 80 -9.63 17.04 -3.22
CA ALA A 80 -10.95 16.67 -3.74
C ALA A 80 -12.08 17.37 -2.99
N LYS A 81 -11.98 17.49 -1.66
CA LYS A 81 -12.93 18.27 -0.86
C LYS A 81 -12.95 19.73 -1.28
N THR A 82 -11.79 20.36 -1.47
CA THR A 82 -11.69 21.76 -1.89
C THR A 82 -12.25 21.97 -3.29
N MET A 83 -12.07 21.00 -4.19
CA MET A 83 -12.70 20.99 -5.52
C MET A 83 -14.23 20.90 -5.41
N GLY A 84 -14.74 20.05 -4.51
CA GLY A 84 -16.19 19.95 -4.25
C GLY A 84 -16.81 21.24 -3.70
N GLN A 85 -16.03 22.07 -2.99
CA GLN A 85 -16.41 23.42 -2.53
C GLN A 85 -16.40 24.46 -3.67
N GLY A 86 -15.95 24.08 -4.87
CA GLY A 86 -15.86 24.98 -6.02
C GLY A 86 -14.59 25.85 -6.06
N ASP A 87 -13.68 25.72 -5.09
CA ASP A 87 -12.44 26.50 -5.04
C ASP A 87 -11.30 25.79 -5.76
N HIS A 88 -11.36 25.77 -7.08
CA HIS A 88 -10.34 25.14 -7.94
C HIS A 88 -8.97 25.79 -7.83
N GLN A 89 -8.91 27.10 -7.54
CA GLN A 89 -7.63 27.81 -7.40
C GLN A 89 -6.90 27.34 -6.13
N ARG A 90 -7.63 27.23 -5.03
CA ARG A 90 -7.09 26.72 -3.78
C ARG A 90 -6.72 25.24 -3.89
N ALA A 91 -7.53 24.41 -4.57
CA ALA A 91 -7.22 23.02 -4.83
C ALA A 91 -5.89 22.85 -5.57
N ASN A 92 -5.62 23.66 -6.63
CA ASN A 92 -4.36 23.68 -7.35
C ASN A 92 -3.17 24.16 -6.48
N ASN A 93 -3.42 25.15 -5.61
CA ASN A 93 -2.40 25.60 -4.66
C ASN A 93 -2.01 24.49 -3.67
N ILE A 94 -3.00 23.80 -3.11
CA ILE A 94 -2.77 22.64 -2.20
C ILE A 94 -2.05 21.52 -2.94
N PHE A 95 -2.47 21.18 -4.17
CA PHE A 95 -1.84 20.17 -5.00
C PHE A 95 -0.35 20.46 -5.22
N SER A 96 -0.03 21.69 -5.65
CA SER A 96 1.37 22.09 -5.87
C SER A 96 2.18 22.09 -4.57
N LEU A 97 1.57 22.56 -3.47
CA LEU A 97 2.20 22.61 -2.15
C LEU A 97 2.59 21.22 -1.65
N ILE A 98 1.67 20.24 -1.73
CA ILE A 98 1.94 18.88 -1.23
C ILE A 98 2.96 18.15 -2.09
N VAL A 99 2.93 18.32 -3.43
CA VAL A 99 3.93 17.71 -4.32
C VAL A 99 5.33 18.27 -4.05
N TYR A 100 5.46 19.59 -3.84
CA TYR A 100 6.76 20.19 -3.51
C TYR A 100 7.21 19.82 -2.09
N ALA A 101 6.28 19.77 -1.14
CA ALA A 101 6.58 19.39 0.25
C ALA A 101 7.00 17.92 0.35
N SER A 102 6.34 17.02 -0.36
CA SER A 102 6.67 15.59 -0.37
C SER A 102 8.03 15.34 -1.04
N ALA A 103 8.33 16.03 -2.15
CA ALA A 103 9.63 15.97 -2.78
C ALA A 103 10.76 16.46 -1.84
N ALA A 104 10.56 17.60 -1.17
CA ALA A 104 11.51 18.12 -0.18
C ALA A 104 11.65 17.17 1.01
N CYS A 105 10.55 16.61 1.52
CA CYS A 105 10.54 15.60 2.58
C CYS A 105 11.32 14.36 2.14
N GLY A 106 11.13 13.88 0.91
CA GLY A 106 11.87 12.76 0.34
C GLY A 106 13.39 13.00 0.32
N VAL A 107 13.83 14.22 -0.04
CA VAL A 107 15.26 14.59 0.01
C VAL A 107 15.79 14.59 1.45
N VAL A 108 15.04 15.17 2.40
CA VAL A 108 15.43 15.18 3.82
C VAL A 108 15.49 13.77 4.38
N LEU A 109 14.49 12.92 4.08
CA LEU A 109 14.47 11.53 4.50
C LEU A 109 15.59 10.72 3.86
N ALA A 110 15.96 10.99 2.61
CA ALA A 110 17.13 10.38 1.97
C ALA A 110 18.41 10.73 2.73
N ALA A 111 18.62 12.01 3.03
CA ALA A 111 19.79 12.46 3.80
C ALA A 111 19.85 11.81 5.20
N LEU A 112 18.73 11.78 5.93
CA LEU A 112 18.63 11.08 7.22
C LEU A 112 18.84 9.58 7.05
N GLY A 113 18.28 8.98 5.99
CA GLY A 113 18.46 7.58 5.64
C GLY A 113 19.92 7.21 5.45
N PHE A 114 20.71 8.05 4.79
CA PHE A 114 22.15 7.82 4.65
C PHE A 114 22.88 7.77 6.00
N LEU A 115 22.45 8.58 6.99
CA LEU A 115 23.05 8.58 8.33
C LEU A 115 22.68 7.33 9.14
N ILE A 116 21.42 6.89 9.03
CA ILE A 116 20.89 5.77 9.85
C ILE A 116 21.03 4.42 9.18
N LEU A 117 21.31 4.31 7.87
CA LEU A 117 21.31 3.07 7.11
C LEU A 117 22.28 2.02 7.71
N ARG A 118 23.52 2.42 7.99
CA ARG A 118 24.54 1.52 8.55
C ARG A 118 24.19 1.09 9.97
N PRO A 119 23.88 1.98 10.92
CA PRO A 119 23.42 1.58 12.25
C PRO A 119 22.19 0.67 12.23
N ALA A 120 21.20 0.96 11.35
CA ALA A 120 20.02 0.13 11.22
C ALA A 120 20.34 -1.26 10.69
N ALA A 121 21.17 -1.38 9.65
CA ALA A 121 21.59 -2.68 9.11
C ALA A 121 22.34 -3.52 10.16
N VAL A 122 23.25 -2.92 10.91
CA VAL A 122 23.99 -3.60 11.99
C VAL A 122 23.03 -4.02 13.11
N LEU A 123 22.10 -3.17 13.52
CA LEU A 123 21.08 -3.49 14.52
C LEU A 123 20.19 -4.68 14.10
N MET A 124 19.97 -4.83 12.80
CA MET A 124 19.22 -5.96 12.22
C MET A 124 20.09 -7.21 12.01
N GLY A 125 21.34 -7.19 12.47
CA GLY A 125 22.25 -8.34 12.44
C GLY A 125 23.08 -8.49 11.16
N ALA A 126 23.20 -7.42 10.34
CA ALA A 126 24.05 -7.47 9.16
C ALA A 126 25.55 -7.33 9.53
N GLU A 127 26.37 -8.29 9.11
CA GLU A 127 27.83 -8.31 9.30
C GLU A 127 28.54 -8.71 8.01
N GLY A 128 29.80 -8.35 7.87
CA GLY A 128 30.67 -8.78 6.76
C GLY A 128 30.07 -8.43 5.39
N GLU A 129 30.03 -9.40 4.49
CA GLU A 129 29.53 -9.25 3.12
C GLU A 129 28.04 -8.86 3.07
N LEU A 130 27.23 -9.40 3.99
CA LEU A 130 25.80 -9.06 4.09
C LEU A 130 25.61 -7.58 4.35
N LEU A 131 26.41 -6.98 5.25
CA LEU A 131 26.37 -5.55 5.54
C LEU A 131 26.76 -4.74 4.29
N GLU A 132 27.80 -5.16 3.59
CA GLU A 132 28.29 -4.46 2.39
C GLU A 132 27.22 -4.43 1.29
N GLN A 133 26.61 -5.57 0.98
CA GLN A 133 25.52 -5.68 0.01
C GLN A 133 24.29 -4.87 0.43
N ALA A 134 23.92 -4.91 1.71
CA ALA A 134 22.81 -4.14 2.27
C ALA A 134 23.06 -2.62 2.14
N LEU A 135 24.27 -2.15 2.39
CA LEU A 135 24.64 -0.74 2.23
C LEU A 135 24.64 -0.30 0.76
N ILE A 136 25.11 -1.14 -0.16
CA ILE A 136 25.06 -0.84 -1.60
C ILE A 136 23.62 -0.69 -2.05
N TYR A 137 22.76 -1.69 -1.77
CA TYR A 137 21.34 -1.68 -2.13
C TYR A 137 20.62 -0.48 -1.52
N GLY A 138 20.81 -0.25 -0.22
CA GLY A 138 20.16 0.84 0.50
C GLY A 138 20.57 2.21 0.00
N ARG A 139 21.87 2.47 -0.24
CA ARG A 139 22.36 3.75 -0.73
C ARG A 139 21.80 4.13 -2.10
N ILE A 140 21.75 3.19 -3.04
CA ILE A 140 21.20 3.43 -4.37
C ILE A 140 19.72 3.78 -4.27
N ASN A 141 18.94 3.03 -3.48
CA ASN A 141 17.52 3.32 -3.29
C ASN A 141 17.26 4.62 -2.51
N LEU A 142 18.14 5.00 -1.57
CA LEU A 142 18.04 6.29 -0.87
C LEU A 142 18.25 7.48 -1.81
N ILE A 143 19.11 7.36 -2.82
CA ILE A 143 19.25 8.41 -3.87
C ILE A 143 17.92 8.58 -4.63
N ALA A 144 17.22 7.48 -4.90
CA ALA A 144 15.93 7.48 -5.59
C ALA A 144 14.73 7.77 -4.66
N LEU A 145 14.92 7.83 -3.34
CA LEU A 145 13.83 7.98 -2.37
C LEU A 145 12.88 9.16 -2.64
N PRO A 146 13.35 10.36 -3.06
CA PRO A 146 12.42 11.43 -3.41
C PRO A 146 11.46 11.06 -4.55
N PHE A 147 11.93 10.32 -5.53
CA PHE A 147 11.10 9.83 -6.65
C PHE A 147 10.17 8.71 -6.20
N TYR A 148 10.60 7.87 -5.27
CA TYR A 148 9.78 6.82 -4.67
C TYR A 148 8.61 7.41 -3.88
N VAL A 149 8.85 8.44 -3.07
CA VAL A 149 7.82 9.21 -2.36
C VAL A 149 6.83 9.81 -3.35
N LEU A 150 7.32 10.47 -4.41
CA LEU A 150 6.47 11.05 -5.45
C LEU A 150 5.69 9.99 -6.23
N GLN A 151 6.26 8.83 -6.51
CA GLN A 151 5.57 7.74 -7.20
C GLN A 151 4.34 7.29 -6.41
N TYR A 152 4.48 7.04 -5.10
CA TYR A 152 3.37 6.65 -4.24
C TYR A 152 2.32 7.75 -4.07
N GLU A 153 2.77 8.99 -3.94
CA GLU A 153 1.88 10.15 -3.88
C GLU A 153 1.03 10.26 -5.15
N PHE A 154 1.66 10.21 -6.32
CA PHE A 154 0.93 10.31 -7.59
C PHE A 154 0.01 9.12 -7.86
N GLN A 155 0.32 7.91 -7.38
CA GLN A 155 -0.61 6.78 -7.45
C GLN A 155 -1.98 7.11 -6.83
N CYS A 156 -1.99 7.85 -5.73
CA CYS A 156 -3.23 8.33 -5.11
C CYS A 156 -3.81 9.54 -5.84
N LEU A 157 -2.97 10.51 -6.24
CA LEU A 157 -3.41 11.78 -6.82
C LEU A 157 -3.97 11.63 -8.25
N PHE A 158 -3.63 10.59 -8.99
CA PHE A 158 -4.22 10.36 -10.32
C PHE A 158 -5.74 10.15 -10.26
N ALA A 159 -6.26 9.50 -9.22
CA ALA A 159 -7.69 9.35 -9.02
C ALA A 159 -8.34 10.71 -8.69
N THR A 160 -7.70 11.52 -7.84
CA THR A 160 -8.11 12.89 -7.51
C THR A 160 -8.10 13.82 -8.73
N ALA A 161 -7.16 13.63 -9.64
CA ALA A 161 -7.03 14.39 -10.89
C ALA A 161 -7.97 13.90 -12.00
N GLU A 162 -8.88 12.96 -11.74
CA GLU A 162 -9.77 12.32 -12.72
C GLU A 162 -9.02 11.60 -13.86
N LYS A 163 -7.77 11.16 -13.59
CA LYS A 163 -6.89 10.50 -14.56
C LYS A 163 -6.41 9.10 -14.09
N PRO A 164 -7.27 8.23 -13.52
CA PRO A 164 -6.82 6.95 -12.99
C PRO A 164 -6.21 6.03 -14.07
N ARG A 165 -6.64 6.14 -15.35
CA ARG A 165 -6.04 5.39 -16.47
C ARG A 165 -4.62 5.83 -16.77
N LEU A 166 -4.32 7.13 -16.64
CA LEU A 166 -2.95 7.64 -16.80
C LEU A 166 -2.06 7.11 -15.67
N GLY A 167 -2.56 7.07 -14.45
CA GLY A 167 -1.88 6.46 -13.31
C GLY A 167 -1.53 4.99 -13.56
N LEU A 168 -2.49 4.22 -14.06
CA LEU A 168 -2.26 2.83 -14.46
C LEU A 168 -1.17 2.72 -15.53
N PHE A 169 -1.23 3.55 -16.57
CA PHE A 169 -0.23 3.52 -17.66
C PHE A 169 1.18 3.84 -17.14
N VAL A 170 1.34 4.88 -16.32
CA VAL A 170 2.64 5.25 -15.73
C VAL A 170 3.16 4.14 -14.83
N THR A 171 2.31 3.55 -13.98
CA THR A 171 2.72 2.46 -13.08
C THR A 171 3.12 1.21 -13.86
N VAL A 172 2.37 0.85 -14.91
CA VAL A 172 2.72 -0.29 -15.76
C VAL A 172 4.04 -0.01 -16.51
N ALA A 173 4.25 1.19 -17.04
CA ALA A 173 5.50 1.55 -17.70
C ALA A 173 6.70 1.47 -16.73
N ALA A 174 6.57 1.99 -15.51
CA ALA A 174 7.58 1.91 -14.47
C ALA A 174 7.87 0.46 -14.07
N GLY A 175 6.84 -0.35 -13.83
CA GLY A 175 7.01 -1.76 -13.43
C GLY A 175 7.57 -2.64 -14.56
N VAL A 176 7.16 -2.44 -15.80
CA VAL A 176 7.76 -3.14 -16.96
C VAL A 176 9.23 -2.74 -17.11
N ALA A 177 9.56 -1.46 -16.96
CA ALA A 177 10.95 -1.01 -16.96
C ALA A 177 11.76 -1.68 -15.84
N ASN A 178 11.21 -1.77 -14.63
CA ASN A 178 11.86 -2.49 -13.53
C ASN A 178 12.15 -3.96 -13.91
N MET A 179 11.13 -4.73 -14.33
CA MET A 179 11.29 -6.13 -14.70
C MET A 179 12.31 -6.36 -15.82
N VAL A 180 12.32 -5.49 -16.86
CA VAL A 180 13.29 -5.56 -17.95
C VAL A 180 14.69 -5.23 -17.47
N LEU A 181 14.84 -4.22 -16.62
CA LEU A 181 16.14 -3.82 -16.06
C LEU A 181 16.68 -4.85 -15.06
N ASP A 182 15.81 -5.51 -14.27
CA ASP A 182 16.21 -6.63 -13.40
C ASP A 182 16.73 -7.79 -14.22
N ALA A 183 16.04 -8.18 -15.29
CA ALA A 183 16.50 -9.21 -16.21
C ALA A 183 17.87 -8.85 -16.82
N LEU A 184 18.09 -7.58 -17.16
CA LEU A 184 19.35 -7.11 -17.77
C LEU A 184 20.47 -6.97 -16.72
N PHE A 185 20.24 -6.23 -15.62
CA PHE A 185 21.29 -5.90 -14.66
C PHE A 185 21.61 -7.05 -13.72
N VAL A 186 20.59 -7.79 -13.28
CA VAL A 186 20.78 -8.92 -12.36
C VAL A 186 21.00 -10.23 -13.16
N GLY A 187 20.17 -10.47 -14.19
CA GLY A 187 20.23 -11.72 -14.97
C GLY A 187 21.38 -11.77 -15.95
N VAL A 188 21.59 -10.72 -16.77
CA VAL A 188 22.61 -10.72 -17.84
C VAL A 188 23.96 -10.18 -17.33
N PHE A 189 23.94 -8.99 -16.70
CA PHE A 189 25.21 -8.34 -16.28
C PHE A 189 25.71 -8.84 -14.91
N SER A 190 24.90 -9.60 -14.16
CA SER A 190 25.28 -10.18 -12.87
C SER A 190 25.75 -9.13 -11.84
N TRP A 191 25.12 -7.94 -11.82
CA TRP A 191 25.46 -6.87 -10.89
C TRP A 191 24.93 -7.10 -9.45
N GLY A 192 24.26 -8.22 -9.20
CA GLY A 192 23.76 -8.60 -7.87
C GLY A 192 22.81 -7.57 -7.27
N ALA A 193 23.00 -7.27 -5.97
CA ALA A 193 22.16 -6.29 -5.26
C ALA A 193 22.22 -4.87 -5.85
N ALA A 194 23.37 -4.47 -6.40
CA ALA A 194 23.53 -3.17 -7.05
C ALA A 194 22.68 -3.07 -8.32
N GLY A 195 22.57 -4.16 -9.09
CA GLY A 195 21.74 -4.24 -10.29
C GLY A 195 20.25 -4.11 -9.97
N ALA A 196 19.78 -4.86 -8.98
CA ALA A 196 18.39 -4.77 -8.50
C ALA A 196 18.06 -3.37 -7.96
N ALA A 197 18.95 -2.78 -7.15
CA ALA A 197 18.77 -1.42 -6.66
C ALA A 197 18.71 -0.39 -7.79
N ALA A 198 19.56 -0.51 -8.81
CA ALA A 198 19.56 0.39 -9.96
C ALA A 198 18.27 0.26 -10.80
N ALA A 199 17.80 -0.96 -11.04
CA ALA A 199 16.54 -1.22 -11.73
C ALA A 199 15.35 -0.60 -10.99
N THR A 200 15.27 -0.83 -9.68
CA THR A 200 14.25 -0.24 -8.80
C THR A 200 14.33 1.28 -8.80
N ALA A 201 15.52 1.88 -8.65
CA ALA A 201 15.72 3.32 -8.63
C ALA A 201 15.27 3.98 -9.97
N ILE A 202 15.62 3.39 -11.11
CA ILE A 202 15.21 3.88 -12.43
C ILE A 202 13.69 3.81 -12.58
N SER A 203 13.07 2.71 -12.17
CA SER A 203 11.61 2.55 -12.23
C SER A 203 10.89 3.59 -11.35
N GLN A 204 11.41 3.86 -10.15
CA GLN A 204 10.90 4.90 -9.25
C GLN A 204 11.05 6.31 -9.87
N CYS A 205 12.17 6.58 -10.55
CA CYS A 205 12.34 7.82 -11.31
C CYS A 205 11.29 7.96 -12.40
N ILE A 206 10.99 6.90 -13.16
CA ILE A 206 9.92 6.92 -14.17
C ILE A 206 8.58 7.22 -13.50
N GLY A 207 8.24 6.50 -12.43
CA GLY A 207 6.98 6.64 -11.68
C GLY A 207 6.80 8.00 -11.00
N GLY A 208 7.90 8.67 -10.60
CA GLY A 208 7.86 10.00 -9.97
C GLY A 208 7.97 11.15 -10.97
N VAL A 209 8.88 11.07 -11.95
CA VAL A 209 9.17 12.18 -12.88
C VAL A 209 8.10 12.29 -13.97
N ALA A 210 7.60 11.19 -14.52
CA ALA A 210 6.60 11.25 -15.58
C ALA A 210 5.32 12.02 -15.16
N PRO A 211 4.74 11.78 -13.97
CA PRO A 211 3.63 12.60 -13.48
C PRO A 211 4.01 14.06 -13.25
N LEU A 212 5.19 14.34 -12.68
CA LEU A 212 5.67 15.72 -12.51
C LEU A 212 5.68 16.48 -13.83
N VAL A 213 6.22 15.87 -14.89
CA VAL A 213 6.26 16.47 -16.22
C VAL A 213 4.85 16.65 -16.79
N TYR A 214 3.96 15.67 -16.60
CA TYR A 214 2.57 15.77 -17.06
C TYR A 214 1.84 16.93 -16.40
N PHE A 215 1.91 17.07 -15.07
CA PHE A 215 1.21 18.11 -14.34
C PHE A 215 1.88 19.50 -14.43
N ALA A 216 3.18 19.55 -14.73
CA ALA A 216 3.89 20.81 -14.97
C ALA A 216 3.60 21.41 -16.35
N ARG A 217 3.21 20.58 -17.34
CA ARG A 217 2.84 21.05 -18.68
C ARG A 217 1.34 21.32 -18.78
N PRO A 218 0.90 22.12 -19.80
CA PRO A 218 -0.53 22.21 -20.12
C PRO A 218 -1.11 20.83 -20.37
N ASN A 219 -2.13 20.46 -19.62
CA ASN A 219 -2.73 19.13 -19.64
C ASN A 219 -4.27 19.23 -19.58
N SER A 220 -4.95 18.10 -19.77
CA SER A 220 -6.41 17.99 -19.74
C SER A 220 -6.98 17.68 -18.35
N SER A 221 -6.17 17.76 -17.29
CA SER A 221 -6.62 17.58 -15.90
C SER A 221 -7.09 18.91 -15.30
N LEU A 222 -7.91 18.82 -14.28
CA LEU A 222 -8.28 19.97 -13.43
C LEU A 222 -7.12 20.45 -12.56
N LEU A 223 -6.15 19.56 -12.28
CA LEU A 223 -4.99 19.83 -11.46
C LEU A 223 -3.75 20.15 -12.30
N ARG A 224 -3.01 21.16 -11.90
CA ARG A 224 -1.75 21.59 -12.54
C ARG A 224 -0.75 22.03 -11.49
N LEU A 225 0.51 21.71 -11.72
CA LEU A 225 1.60 22.25 -10.92
C LEU A 225 1.87 23.71 -11.30
N GLY A 226 2.02 24.55 -10.29
CA GLY A 226 2.28 25.98 -10.46
C GLY A 226 2.95 26.60 -9.23
N LYS A 227 2.98 27.92 -9.20
CA LYS A 227 3.41 28.66 -8.00
C LYS A 227 2.42 28.38 -6.87
N CYS A 228 2.92 27.97 -5.71
CA CYS A 228 2.10 27.73 -4.53
C CYS A 228 2.40 28.75 -3.43
N ARG A 229 1.39 29.05 -2.62
CA ARG A 229 1.55 29.77 -1.36
C ARG A 229 1.69 28.76 -0.24
N MET A 230 2.60 29.05 0.68
CA MET A 230 2.78 28.22 1.87
C MET A 230 1.52 28.27 2.73
N ASP A 231 0.89 27.12 2.94
CA ASP A 231 -0.25 26.93 3.83
C ASP A 231 0.07 25.78 4.79
N LEU A 232 0.65 26.11 5.94
CA LEU A 232 1.03 25.16 6.98
C LEU A 232 -0.19 24.40 7.54
N ARG A 233 -1.38 25.02 7.52
CA ARG A 233 -2.61 24.36 7.97
C ARG A 233 -3.03 23.24 7.00
N ALA A 234 -2.90 23.53 5.68
CA ALA A 234 -3.17 22.50 4.67
C ALA A 234 -2.18 21.34 4.76
N LEU A 235 -0.88 21.61 4.95
CA LEU A 235 0.14 20.58 5.17
C LEU A 235 -0.13 19.77 6.44
N GLY A 236 -0.37 20.41 7.56
CA GLY A 236 -0.69 19.72 8.82
C GLY A 236 -1.94 18.85 8.70
N LYS A 237 -2.96 19.33 7.97
CA LYS A 237 -4.17 18.55 7.72
C LYS A 237 -3.92 17.37 6.77
N THR A 238 -3.11 17.54 5.74
CA THR A 238 -2.67 16.48 4.84
C THR A 238 -1.95 15.37 5.63
N CYS A 239 -0.96 15.72 6.43
CA CYS A 239 -0.23 14.75 7.27
C CYS A 239 -1.16 14.05 8.26
N SER A 240 -2.06 14.78 8.93
CA SER A 240 -3.02 14.19 9.86
C SER A 240 -3.98 13.23 9.16
N ASN A 241 -4.53 13.59 8.00
CA ASN A 241 -5.44 12.73 7.25
C ASN A 241 -4.77 11.48 6.70
N GLY A 242 -3.51 11.59 6.24
CA GLY A 242 -2.77 10.47 5.68
C GLY A 242 -1.96 9.67 6.70
N SER A 243 -1.98 10.05 7.98
CA SER A 243 -1.21 9.38 9.03
C SER A 243 -1.59 7.91 9.22
N SER A 244 -2.82 7.52 8.88
CA SER A 244 -3.28 6.13 8.89
C SER A 244 -2.46 5.22 7.99
N GLU A 245 -2.08 5.69 6.80
CA GLU A 245 -1.29 4.92 5.85
C GLU A 245 0.16 4.74 6.33
N PHE A 246 0.76 5.83 6.82
CA PHE A 246 2.09 5.77 7.42
C PHE A 246 2.14 4.81 8.61
N MET A 247 1.16 4.95 9.53
CA MET A 247 1.03 4.11 10.71
C MET A 247 0.84 2.64 10.34
N SER A 248 0.01 2.34 9.32
CA SER A 248 -0.21 0.98 8.84
C SER A 248 1.07 0.32 8.35
N ASN A 249 1.88 1.02 7.53
CA ASN A 249 3.12 0.47 6.99
C ASN A 249 4.18 0.22 8.08
N VAL A 250 4.32 1.15 9.03
CA VAL A 250 5.23 0.96 10.18
C VAL A 250 4.78 -0.21 11.04
N SER A 251 3.48 -0.29 11.34
CA SER A 251 2.90 -1.38 12.16
C SER A 251 3.06 -2.74 11.49
N MET A 252 2.81 -2.84 10.19
CA MET A 252 2.97 -4.09 9.44
C MET A 252 4.40 -4.64 9.54
N SER A 253 5.41 -3.79 9.44
CA SER A 253 6.81 -4.21 9.57
C SER A 253 7.10 -4.79 10.97
N LEU A 254 6.64 -4.12 12.02
CA LEU A 254 6.83 -4.58 13.41
C LEU A 254 6.08 -5.89 13.69
N VAL A 255 4.85 -5.97 13.23
CA VAL A 255 3.98 -7.14 13.43
C VAL A 255 4.51 -8.36 12.68
N SER A 256 5.01 -8.18 11.45
CA SER A 256 5.62 -9.27 10.69
C SER A 256 6.82 -9.90 11.44
N MET A 257 7.66 -9.09 12.09
CA MET A 257 8.74 -9.59 12.93
C MET A 257 8.21 -10.41 14.11
N LEU A 258 7.14 -9.96 14.75
CA LEU A 258 6.53 -10.67 15.88
C LEU A 258 5.92 -12.01 15.45
N TYR A 259 5.25 -12.06 14.29
CA TYR A 259 4.77 -13.32 13.73
C TYR A 259 5.90 -14.30 13.47
N ASN A 260 7.01 -13.86 12.89
CA ASN A 260 8.17 -14.70 12.65
C ASN A 260 8.76 -15.26 13.96
N VAL A 261 8.84 -14.46 15.04
CA VAL A 261 9.29 -14.91 16.35
C VAL A 261 8.37 -15.99 16.92
N GLN A 262 7.06 -15.77 16.85
CA GLN A 262 6.08 -16.76 17.33
C GLN A 262 6.10 -18.04 16.50
N LEU A 263 6.16 -17.94 15.17
CA LEU A 263 6.23 -19.08 14.27
C LEU A 263 7.50 -19.90 14.47
N MET A 264 8.66 -19.25 14.66
CA MET A 264 9.91 -19.93 15.00
C MET A 264 9.76 -20.77 16.28
N LYS A 265 9.06 -20.24 17.28
CA LYS A 265 8.83 -20.92 18.56
C LYS A 265 7.91 -22.15 18.44
N TYR A 266 6.86 -22.11 17.61
CA TYR A 266 5.83 -23.15 17.56
C TYR A 266 5.98 -24.13 16.39
N ALA A 267 6.61 -23.74 15.29
CA ALA A 267 6.74 -24.54 14.07
C ALA A 267 8.12 -24.45 13.41
N GLY A 268 9.09 -23.74 14.00
CA GLY A 268 10.42 -23.61 13.44
C GLY A 268 10.44 -22.89 12.08
N GLU A 269 11.40 -23.26 11.24
CA GLU A 269 11.60 -22.67 9.90
C GLU A 269 10.42 -22.94 8.96
N ASP A 270 9.75 -24.07 9.10
CA ASP A 270 8.58 -24.45 8.29
C ASP A 270 7.41 -23.49 8.53
N GLY A 271 7.18 -23.07 9.78
CA GLY A 271 6.16 -22.09 10.11
C GLY A 271 6.41 -20.72 9.45
N ILE A 272 7.67 -20.26 9.42
CA ILE A 272 8.06 -19.01 8.76
C ILE A 272 7.88 -19.13 7.25
N SER A 273 8.25 -20.28 6.67
CA SER A 273 8.10 -20.54 5.24
C SER A 273 6.62 -20.55 4.82
N ALA A 274 5.76 -21.24 5.60
CA ALA A 274 4.32 -21.24 5.37
C ALA A 274 3.74 -19.81 5.44
N TYR A 275 4.13 -19.03 6.45
CA TYR A 275 3.71 -17.64 6.60
C TYR A 275 4.15 -16.76 5.41
N GLY A 276 5.36 -16.96 4.91
CA GLY A 276 5.86 -16.28 3.71
C GLY A 276 4.94 -16.48 2.50
N VAL A 277 4.53 -17.73 2.24
CA VAL A 277 3.58 -18.05 1.15
C VAL A 277 2.24 -17.33 1.36
N LEU A 278 1.70 -17.37 2.58
CA LEU A 278 0.45 -16.69 2.92
C LEU A 278 0.56 -15.17 2.68
N MET A 279 1.69 -14.57 3.06
CA MET A 279 1.90 -13.11 2.89
C MET A 279 1.98 -12.71 1.42
N TYR A 280 2.66 -13.47 0.55
CA TYR A 280 2.70 -13.19 -0.89
C TYR A 280 1.29 -13.20 -1.52
N VAL A 281 0.49 -14.21 -1.18
CA VAL A 281 -0.88 -14.30 -1.70
C VAL A 281 -1.77 -13.20 -1.11
N SER A 282 -1.65 -12.94 0.18
CA SER A 282 -2.38 -11.88 0.88
C SER A 282 -2.12 -10.51 0.28
N MET A 283 -0.85 -10.23 -0.09
CA MET A 283 -0.46 -8.95 -0.69
C MET A 283 -1.24 -8.67 -1.99
N VAL A 284 -1.39 -9.67 -2.86
CA VAL A 284 -2.14 -9.53 -4.11
C VAL A 284 -3.65 -9.36 -3.84
N PHE A 285 -4.20 -10.12 -2.90
CA PHE A 285 -5.63 -10.03 -2.56
C PHE A 285 -5.98 -8.71 -1.88
N GLN A 286 -5.16 -8.27 -0.92
CA GLN A 286 -5.38 -6.98 -0.26
C GLN A 286 -5.19 -5.79 -1.20
N ALA A 287 -4.35 -5.91 -2.24
CA ALA A 287 -4.17 -4.88 -3.27
C ALA A 287 -5.50 -4.48 -3.93
N ILE A 288 -6.46 -5.39 -4.03
CA ILE A 288 -7.80 -5.10 -4.57
C ILE A 288 -8.55 -4.13 -3.65
N PHE A 289 -8.54 -4.39 -2.34
CA PHE A 289 -9.23 -3.54 -1.36
C PHE A 289 -8.57 -2.16 -1.23
N VAL A 290 -7.24 -2.14 -1.20
CA VAL A 290 -6.46 -0.88 -1.17
C VAL A 290 -6.70 -0.08 -2.45
N GLY A 291 -6.61 -0.72 -3.62
CA GLY A 291 -6.83 -0.06 -4.90
C GLY A 291 -8.25 0.50 -5.07
N TYR A 292 -9.25 -0.25 -4.58
CA TYR A 292 -10.63 0.24 -4.51
C TYR A 292 -10.74 1.49 -3.62
N SER A 293 -10.16 1.42 -2.41
CA SER A 293 -10.19 2.51 -1.44
C SER A 293 -9.51 3.77 -1.96
N VAL A 294 -8.32 3.64 -2.55
CA VAL A 294 -7.60 4.76 -3.19
C VAL A 294 -8.42 5.37 -4.34
N GLY A 295 -9.09 4.52 -5.12
CA GLY A 295 -9.90 4.98 -6.25
C GLY A 295 -11.19 5.70 -5.85
N VAL A 296 -11.85 5.27 -4.76
CA VAL A 296 -13.14 5.82 -4.35
C VAL A 296 -13.01 7.05 -3.43
N ALA A 297 -11.95 7.14 -2.64
CA ALA A 297 -11.75 8.20 -1.65
C ALA A 297 -11.87 9.64 -2.23
N PRO A 298 -11.34 9.97 -3.41
CA PRO A 298 -11.52 11.30 -4.00
C PRO A 298 -12.99 11.62 -4.34
N ILE A 299 -13.78 10.62 -4.75
CA ILE A 299 -15.20 10.78 -5.04
C ILE A 299 -15.95 11.16 -3.76
N GLU A 300 -15.69 10.43 -2.68
CA GLU A 300 -16.30 10.66 -1.36
C GLU A 300 -15.92 12.03 -0.81
N SER A 301 -14.63 12.39 -0.91
CA SER A 301 -14.13 13.71 -0.47
C SER A 301 -14.74 14.85 -1.26
N TYR A 302 -14.91 14.68 -2.58
CA TYR A 302 -15.56 15.67 -3.44
C TYR A 302 -17.00 15.92 -3.02
N HIS A 303 -17.80 14.85 -2.86
CA HIS A 303 -19.20 14.97 -2.45
C HIS A 303 -19.37 15.51 -1.01
N LEU A 304 -18.39 15.23 -0.13
CA LEU A 304 -18.34 15.88 1.17
C LEU A 304 -18.13 17.40 1.02
N GLY A 305 -17.20 17.82 0.16
CA GLY A 305 -16.94 19.24 -0.10
C GLY A 305 -18.11 19.96 -0.75
N ALA A 306 -18.84 19.27 -1.64
CA ALA A 306 -20.04 19.75 -2.30
C ALA A 306 -21.32 19.67 -1.41
N GLU A 307 -21.17 19.26 -0.14
CA GLU A 307 -22.28 19.06 0.82
C GLU A 307 -23.38 18.09 0.32
N ASN A 308 -23.03 17.23 -0.65
CA ASN A 308 -23.96 16.25 -1.22
C ASN A 308 -24.01 14.97 -0.35
N HIS A 309 -24.58 15.12 0.84
CA HIS A 309 -24.69 14.01 1.80
C HIS A 309 -25.56 12.84 1.30
N ARG A 310 -26.46 13.09 0.33
CA ARG A 310 -27.27 12.02 -0.27
C ARG A 310 -26.40 11.08 -1.11
N GLU A 311 -25.57 11.65 -1.96
CA GLU A 311 -24.64 10.83 -2.78
C GLU A 311 -23.58 10.17 -1.92
N LEU A 312 -23.03 10.88 -0.94
CA LEU A 312 -22.04 10.34 -0.01
C LEU A 312 -22.56 9.10 0.74
N ARG A 313 -23.81 9.14 1.25
CA ARG A 313 -24.45 7.96 1.86
C ARG A 313 -24.71 6.84 0.84
N GLY A 314 -25.06 7.21 -0.39
CA GLY A 314 -25.21 6.27 -1.49
C GLY A 314 -23.91 5.57 -1.84
N LEU A 315 -22.80 6.30 -1.90
CA LEU A 315 -21.45 5.79 -2.14
C LEU A 315 -21.04 4.81 -1.05
N LEU A 316 -21.17 5.17 0.22
CA LEU A 316 -20.87 4.29 1.36
C LEU A 316 -21.65 2.97 1.25
N ARG A 317 -22.96 3.03 0.99
CA ARG A 317 -23.78 1.81 0.88
C ARG A 317 -23.38 0.92 -0.30
N ARG A 318 -23.12 1.54 -1.47
CA ARG A 318 -22.68 0.82 -2.68
C ARG A 318 -21.29 0.22 -2.47
N SER A 319 -20.36 0.95 -1.87
CA SER A 319 -19.01 0.48 -1.56
C SER A 319 -19.04 -0.72 -0.60
N LEU A 320 -19.81 -0.65 0.50
CA LEU A 320 -19.96 -1.78 1.41
C LEU A 320 -20.56 -3.01 0.72
N GLY A 321 -21.54 -2.81 -0.18
CA GLY A 321 -22.12 -3.91 -0.97
C GLY A 321 -21.11 -4.54 -1.94
N LEU A 322 -20.33 -3.73 -2.66
CA LEU A 322 -19.29 -4.21 -3.57
C LEU A 322 -18.18 -4.95 -2.80
N LEU A 323 -17.75 -4.40 -1.66
CA LEU A 323 -16.76 -5.04 -0.81
C LEU A 323 -17.25 -6.37 -0.23
N ALA A 324 -18.52 -6.49 0.13
CA ALA A 324 -19.12 -7.75 0.60
C ALA A 324 -19.04 -8.84 -0.49
N VAL A 325 -19.42 -8.51 -1.73
CA VAL A 325 -19.32 -9.44 -2.86
C VAL A 325 -17.85 -9.80 -3.13
N CYS A 326 -16.97 -8.80 -3.17
CA CYS A 326 -15.54 -9.02 -3.39
C CYS A 326 -14.92 -9.90 -2.30
N ALA A 327 -15.23 -9.63 -1.03
CA ALA A 327 -14.76 -10.40 0.13
C ALA A 327 -15.21 -11.87 0.06
N ALA A 328 -16.49 -12.12 -0.29
CA ALA A 328 -17.00 -13.46 -0.47
C ALA A 328 -16.31 -14.20 -1.63
N CYS A 329 -16.10 -13.53 -2.77
CA CYS A 329 -15.35 -14.09 -3.90
C CYS A 329 -13.89 -14.40 -3.52
N MET A 330 -13.23 -13.52 -2.77
CA MET A 330 -11.84 -13.71 -2.34
C MET A 330 -11.73 -14.85 -1.32
N PHE A 331 -12.66 -14.95 -0.39
CA PHE A 331 -12.73 -16.06 0.54
C PHE A 331 -12.90 -17.39 -0.21
N ALA A 332 -13.86 -17.46 -1.13
CA ALA A 332 -14.07 -18.66 -1.95
C ALA A 332 -12.83 -19.00 -2.80
N ALA A 333 -12.21 -18.00 -3.43
CA ALA A 333 -10.96 -18.18 -4.16
C ALA A 333 -9.83 -18.66 -3.24
N GLY A 334 -9.70 -18.10 -2.05
CA GLY A 334 -8.72 -18.51 -1.05
C GLY A 334 -8.90 -19.98 -0.64
N GLN A 335 -10.12 -20.43 -0.40
CA GLN A 335 -10.41 -21.83 -0.07
C GLN A 335 -10.09 -22.79 -1.23
N VAL A 336 -10.49 -22.45 -2.46
CA VAL A 336 -10.25 -23.28 -3.65
C VAL A 336 -8.77 -23.31 -4.04
N LEU A 337 -8.08 -22.19 -3.92
CA LEU A 337 -6.68 -22.02 -4.32
C LEU A 337 -5.68 -22.39 -3.21
N ALA A 338 -6.13 -22.68 -1.98
CA ALA A 338 -5.24 -23.03 -0.87
C ALA A 338 -4.27 -24.18 -1.24
N ALA A 339 -4.78 -25.31 -1.69
CA ALA A 339 -3.96 -26.47 -2.06
C ALA A 339 -3.14 -26.22 -3.36
N PRO A 340 -3.70 -25.70 -4.48
CA PRO A 340 -2.92 -25.40 -5.67
C PRO A 340 -1.78 -24.42 -5.43
N LEU A 341 -2.02 -23.32 -4.69
CA LEU A 341 -0.99 -22.34 -4.39
C LEU A 341 0.07 -22.89 -3.44
N SER A 342 -0.33 -23.61 -2.38
CA SER A 342 0.63 -24.28 -1.50
C SER A 342 1.50 -25.26 -2.27
N ARG A 343 0.91 -26.03 -3.19
CA ARG A 343 1.68 -26.96 -4.04
C ARG A 343 2.67 -26.24 -4.95
N LEU A 344 2.31 -25.08 -5.48
CA LEU A 344 3.18 -24.28 -6.35
C LEU A 344 4.44 -23.80 -5.61
N TYR A 345 4.27 -23.36 -4.36
CA TYR A 345 5.38 -22.76 -3.58
C TYR A 345 6.17 -23.77 -2.76
N VAL A 346 5.50 -24.77 -2.15
CA VAL A 346 6.11 -25.69 -1.18
C VAL A 346 5.79 -27.15 -1.45
N GLY A 347 5.37 -27.50 -2.67
CA GLY A 347 5.01 -28.87 -3.05
C GLY A 347 6.15 -29.89 -3.07
N TYR A 348 7.38 -29.45 -2.86
CA TYR A 348 8.57 -30.28 -2.72
C TYR A 348 8.67 -30.97 -1.34
N ASP A 349 7.98 -30.45 -0.32
CA ASP A 349 7.95 -30.98 1.04
C ASP A 349 6.50 -31.28 1.45
N PRO A 350 6.11 -32.56 1.64
CA PRO A 350 4.74 -32.94 2.00
C PRO A 350 4.26 -32.35 3.33
N GLY A 351 5.15 -32.26 4.34
CA GLY A 351 4.79 -31.74 5.66
C GLY A 351 4.54 -30.24 5.63
N LEU A 352 5.43 -29.50 4.95
CA LEU A 352 5.29 -28.06 4.76
C LEU A 352 4.08 -27.73 3.87
N PHE A 353 3.79 -28.56 2.85
CA PHE A 353 2.59 -28.42 2.02
C PHE A 353 1.32 -28.55 2.83
N GLU A 354 1.20 -29.57 3.68
CA GLU A 354 0.02 -29.80 4.52
C GLU A 354 -0.17 -28.65 5.51
N MET A 355 0.91 -28.22 6.19
CA MET A 355 0.89 -27.08 7.09
C MET A 355 0.45 -25.80 6.38
N THR A 356 1.03 -25.49 5.21
CA THR A 356 0.73 -24.29 4.44
C THR A 356 -0.72 -24.29 3.94
N SER A 357 -1.20 -25.43 3.44
CA SER A 357 -2.57 -25.57 2.95
C SER A 357 -3.59 -25.41 4.08
N HIS A 358 -3.32 -26.00 5.25
CA HIS A 358 -4.15 -25.85 6.45
C HIS A 358 -4.16 -24.38 6.94
N ALA A 359 -2.98 -23.78 7.06
CA ALA A 359 -2.84 -22.37 7.44
C ALA A 359 -3.60 -21.46 6.48
N PHE A 360 -3.53 -21.72 5.17
CA PHE A 360 -4.23 -20.94 4.14
C PHE A 360 -5.75 -21.05 4.29
N GLY A 361 -6.27 -22.25 4.60
CA GLY A 361 -7.69 -22.49 4.88
C GLY A 361 -8.19 -21.59 6.01
N ILE A 362 -7.45 -21.50 7.12
CA ILE A 362 -7.79 -20.63 8.25
C ILE A 362 -7.61 -19.15 7.86
N PHE A 363 -6.48 -18.81 7.28
CA PHE A 363 -6.13 -17.43 6.94
C PHE A 363 -7.13 -16.78 5.99
N SER A 364 -7.68 -17.54 5.03
CA SER A 364 -8.62 -17.01 4.03
C SER A 364 -9.88 -16.39 4.62
N PHE A 365 -10.28 -16.78 5.85
CA PHE A 365 -11.37 -16.11 6.58
C PHE A 365 -11.08 -14.63 6.84
N SER A 366 -9.81 -14.21 6.92
CA SER A 366 -9.44 -12.81 7.09
C SER A 366 -9.91 -11.95 5.91
N PHE A 367 -9.98 -12.50 4.70
CA PHE A 367 -10.45 -11.77 3.51
C PHE A 367 -11.92 -11.35 3.58
N LEU A 368 -12.75 -12.06 4.38
CA LEU A 368 -14.13 -11.65 4.61
C LEU A 368 -14.24 -10.30 5.35
N PHE A 369 -13.22 -9.94 6.12
CA PHE A 369 -13.24 -8.81 7.04
C PHE A 369 -12.30 -7.68 6.64
N SER A 370 -11.11 -8.00 6.12
CA SER A 370 -10.04 -7.04 5.87
C SER A 370 -10.47 -5.87 4.96
N GLY A 371 -11.26 -6.14 3.92
CA GLY A 371 -11.74 -5.11 3.00
C GLY A 371 -12.57 -4.03 3.67
N PHE A 372 -13.42 -4.39 4.64
CA PHE A 372 -14.25 -3.44 5.36
C PHE A 372 -13.45 -2.54 6.29
N ALA A 373 -12.42 -3.09 6.94
CA ALA A 373 -11.56 -2.32 7.83
C ALA A 373 -10.62 -1.37 7.05
N ILE A 374 -10.05 -1.83 5.91
CA ILE A 374 -9.25 -1.01 5.00
C ILE A 374 -10.08 0.16 4.46
N TYR A 375 -11.24 -0.17 3.89
CA TYR A 375 -12.15 0.85 3.34
C TYR A 375 -12.65 1.80 4.42
N GLY A 376 -12.99 1.31 5.61
CA GLY A 376 -13.46 2.13 6.72
C GLY A 376 -12.46 3.19 7.15
N SER A 377 -11.17 2.81 7.29
CA SER A 377 -10.09 3.76 7.56
C SER A 377 -9.98 4.79 6.42
N SER A 378 -9.96 4.34 5.17
CA SER A 378 -9.90 5.20 3.98
C SER A 378 -11.10 6.14 3.86
N PHE A 379 -12.31 5.67 4.20
CA PHE A 379 -13.52 6.49 4.23
C PHE A 379 -13.41 7.66 5.21
N PHE A 380 -12.88 7.42 6.44
CA PHE A 380 -12.65 8.51 7.39
C PHE A 380 -11.54 9.46 6.92
N THR A 381 -10.51 8.98 6.23
CA THR A 381 -9.53 9.83 5.54
C THR A 381 -10.24 10.71 4.48
N ALA A 382 -11.12 10.12 3.68
CA ALA A 382 -11.91 10.84 2.68
C ALA A 382 -12.84 11.89 3.32
N LEU A 383 -13.38 11.61 4.49
CA LEU A 383 -14.15 12.60 5.28
C LEU A 383 -13.27 13.69 5.92
N ASN A 384 -11.96 13.67 5.70
CA ASN A 384 -10.99 14.56 6.34
C ASN A 384 -10.99 14.45 7.88
N ASP A 385 -11.32 13.28 8.39
CA ASP A 385 -11.24 12.90 9.81
C ASP A 385 -10.03 11.97 10.02
N GLY A 386 -8.85 12.54 9.91
CA GLY A 386 -7.59 11.80 9.98
C GLY A 386 -7.37 11.12 11.33
N LEU A 387 -7.86 11.69 12.42
CA LEU A 387 -7.72 11.09 13.75
C LEU A 387 -8.47 9.75 13.85
N THR A 388 -9.73 9.72 13.41
CA THR A 388 -10.52 8.48 13.41
C THR A 388 -9.91 7.44 12.48
N SER A 389 -9.47 7.86 11.28
CA SER A 389 -8.77 6.98 10.34
C SER A 389 -7.50 6.39 10.96
N ALA A 390 -6.66 7.22 11.59
CA ALA A 390 -5.43 6.78 12.24
C ALA A 390 -5.70 5.81 13.41
N ILE A 391 -6.73 6.06 14.22
CA ILE A 391 -7.12 5.16 15.32
C ILE A 391 -7.54 3.79 14.76
N ILE A 392 -8.40 3.75 13.74
CA ILE A 392 -8.83 2.50 13.11
C ILE A 392 -7.63 1.73 12.56
N ALA A 393 -6.75 2.42 11.83
CA ALA A 393 -5.56 1.84 11.24
C ALA A 393 -4.61 1.28 12.32
N PHE A 394 -4.32 2.06 13.37
CA PHE A 394 -3.45 1.66 14.47
C PHE A 394 -3.99 0.46 15.25
N LEU A 395 -5.27 0.50 15.60
CA LEU A 395 -5.92 -0.61 16.31
C LEU A 395 -5.87 -1.88 15.45
N ARG A 396 -6.20 -1.79 14.15
CA ARG A 396 -6.19 -2.92 13.22
C ARG A 396 -4.80 -3.50 13.02
N THR A 397 -3.83 -2.65 12.68
CA THR A 397 -2.53 -3.13 12.18
C THR A 397 -1.52 -3.40 13.30
N LEU A 398 -1.70 -2.82 14.48
CA LEU A 398 -0.79 -3.04 15.60
C LEU A 398 -1.49 -3.69 16.79
N VAL A 399 -2.45 -3.01 17.42
CA VAL A 399 -2.97 -3.42 18.74
C VAL A 399 -3.65 -4.78 18.68
N PHE A 400 -4.55 -4.99 17.72
CA PHE A 400 -5.29 -6.26 17.61
C PHE A 400 -4.39 -7.38 17.10
N GLN A 401 -3.47 -7.11 16.18
CA GLN A 401 -2.52 -8.09 15.69
C GLN A 401 -1.56 -8.55 16.80
N VAL A 402 -0.94 -7.60 17.53
CA VAL A 402 -0.03 -7.91 18.63
C VAL A 402 -0.78 -8.64 19.75
N GLY A 403 -1.94 -8.14 20.15
CA GLY A 403 -2.75 -8.77 21.20
C GLY A 403 -3.14 -10.20 20.85
N ALA A 404 -3.62 -10.44 19.63
CA ALA A 404 -4.06 -11.76 19.19
C ALA A 404 -2.88 -12.73 19.05
N VAL A 405 -1.76 -12.33 18.40
CA VAL A 405 -0.61 -13.20 18.17
C VAL A 405 0.16 -13.57 19.44
N LEU A 406 0.03 -12.78 20.50
CA LEU A 406 0.61 -13.11 21.81
C LEU A 406 -0.30 -14.00 22.65
N THR A 407 -1.63 -13.88 22.53
CA THR A 407 -2.59 -14.58 23.37
C THR A 407 -3.10 -15.89 22.78
N PHE A 408 -3.46 -15.92 21.49
CA PHE A 408 -4.08 -17.08 20.86
C PHE A 408 -3.19 -18.32 20.80
N PRO A 409 -1.87 -18.21 20.55
CA PRO A 409 -0.99 -19.37 20.57
C PRO A 409 -0.89 -20.05 21.93
N LEU A 410 -1.20 -19.34 23.02
CA LEU A 410 -1.25 -19.94 24.37
C LEU A 410 -2.39 -20.94 24.51
N LEU A 411 -3.50 -20.77 23.74
CA LEU A 411 -4.68 -21.62 23.77
C LEU A 411 -4.65 -22.66 22.65
N TRP A 412 -4.30 -22.27 21.42
CA TRP A 412 -4.41 -23.11 20.22
C TRP A 412 -3.06 -23.37 19.52
N LYS A 413 -1.94 -23.10 20.20
CA LYS A 413 -0.59 -23.31 19.65
C LYS A 413 -0.43 -22.68 18.24
N LEU A 414 -0.01 -23.49 17.25
CA LEU A 414 0.23 -23.03 15.88
C LEU A 414 -1.05 -22.47 15.21
N ASP A 415 -2.19 -23.14 15.38
CA ASP A 415 -3.47 -22.67 14.82
C ASP A 415 -3.90 -21.32 15.42
N GLY A 416 -3.49 -21.06 16.67
CA GLY A 416 -3.67 -19.76 17.31
C GLY A 416 -2.97 -18.63 16.58
N ILE A 417 -1.82 -18.89 15.95
CA ILE A 417 -1.09 -17.87 15.15
C ILE A 417 -1.89 -17.54 13.89
N TRP A 418 -2.43 -18.56 13.19
CA TRP A 418 -3.26 -18.33 12.00
C TRP A 418 -4.59 -17.67 12.33
N LEU A 419 -5.23 -18.08 13.39
CA LEU A 419 -6.49 -17.50 13.89
C LEU A 419 -6.31 -16.05 14.38
N SER A 420 -5.12 -15.67 14.87
CA SER A 420 -4.87 -14.32 15.36
C SER A 420 -5.07 -13.26 14.28
N ILE A 421 -4.71 -13.58 13.03
CA ILE A 421 -4.90 -12.67 11.88
C ILE A 421 -6.40 -12.46 11.63
N VAL A 422 -7.18 -13.55 11.64
CA VAL A 422 -8.64 -13.49 11.43
C VAL A 422 -9.30 -12.70 12.56
N ALA A 423 -8.95 -12.98 13.82
CA ALA A 423 -9.50 -12.29 14.97
C ALA A 423 -9.19 -10.80 14.97
N ALA A 424 -7.98 -10.41 14.60
CA ALA A 424 -7.61 -9.00 14.48
C ALA A 424 -8.45 -8.27 13.43
N GLU A 425 -8.71 -8.89 12.28
CA GLU A 425 -9.57 -8.30 11.24
C GLU A 425 -11.04 -8.21 11.67
N VAL A 426 -11.56 -9.21 12.39
CA VAL A 426 -12.91 -9.15 12.99
C VAL A 426 -13.03 -7.99 13.97
N MET A 427 -12.06 -7.84 14.89
CA MET A 427 -12.05 -6.72 15.85
C MET A 427 -11.95 -5.37 15.14
N ALA A 428 -11.19 -5.30 14.05
CA ALA A 428 -11.06 -4.09 13.24
C ALA A 428 -12.38 -3.71 12.56
N VAL A 429 -13.12 -4.68 12.03
CA VAL A 429 -14.46 -4.42 11.43
C VAL A 429 -15.44 -3.95 12.49
N ILE A 430 -15.46 -4.57 13.66
CA ILE A 430 -16.33 -4.16 14.78
C ILE A 430 -16.00 -2.71 15.16
N THR A 431 -14.72 -2.38 15.34
CA THR A 431 -14.27 -1.02 15.64
C THR A 431 -14.70 -0.03 14.56
N THR A 432 -14.49 -0.38 13.31
CA THR A 432 -14.91 0.44 12.15
C THR A 432 -16.42 0.68 12.15
N ALA A 433 -17.21 -0.37 12.40
CA ALA A 433 -18.67 -0.27 12.48
C ALA A 433 -19.12 0.64 13.63
N ILE A 434 -18.49 0.53 14.82
CA ILE A 434 -18.76 1.42 15.94
C ILE A 434 -18.53 2.88 15.58
N PHE A 435 -17.38 3.20 14.93
CA PHE A 435 -17.10 4.58 14.51
C PHE A 435 -18.08 5.09 13.45
N LEU A 436 -18.46 4.23 12.47
CA LEU A 436 -19.46 4.59 11.45
C LEU A 436 -20.83 4.86 12.03
N LEU A 437 -21.24 4.10 13.06
CA LEU A 437 -22.50 4.27 13.76
C LEU A 437 -22.50 5.48 14.70
N ALA A 438 -21.41 5.68 15.45
CA ALA A 438 -21.26 6.79 16.40
C ALA A 438 -21.18 8.15 15.70
N LYS A 439 -20.52 8.20 14.54
CA LYS A 439 -20.42 9.38 13.70
C LYS A 439 -21.50 9.41 12.61
N ARG A 440 -22.65 8.78 12.87
CA ARG A 440 -23.83 8.83 12.01
C ARG A 440 -23.93 10.24 11.47
N MET A 441 -23.67 10.39 10.16
CA MET A 441 -23.51 11.66 9.46
C MET A 441 -24.60 12.65 9.91
N ARG A 442 -24.20 13.58 10.76
CA ARG A 442 -24.99 14.77 11.07
C ARG A 442 -25.03 15.69 9.88
#